data_efedbe4d7d5f9f033c5870ac09e900e5
#
_entry.id   efedbe4d7d5f9f033c5870ac09e900e5
#
_cell.length_a   1.000
_cell.length_b   1.000
_cell.length_c   1.000
_cell.angle_alpha   90.00
_cell.angle_beta   90.00
_cell.angle_gamma   90.00
#
_symmetry.space_group_name_H-M   'P 1'
#
loop_
_entity.id
_entity.type
_entity.pdbx_description
1 polymer ?
#
loop_
_entity_poly.entity_id
_entity_poly.type
_entity_poly.pdbx_seq_one_letter_code
_entity_poly.pdbx_strand_id
1 'polypeptide(L)'
;AVLAYGENASDIGDHRPGVEAAKKFEVRAPLKEAGLAKDEIRALSAALGLPTADKPQMPCLSSRIPYGQAVTPEKLAMIEQAEGVLRDAGFREVRVRHHEQPGGALARLELGPAEMKRFVEEDLIETMSTQIFDAGFADVILDTKGYRRGSLNESVPEAALDNS
;
A
#
# COMPACT_ATOMS: atom_id res chain seq x y z
N ALA A 1 10.87 26.54 -8.05
CA ALA A 1 9.72 25.67 -7.71
C ALA A 1 9.95 25.12 -6.32
N VAL A 2 8.90 25.03 -5.49
CA VAL A 2 8.96 24.41 -4.16
C VAL A 2 8.34 23.01 -4.29
N LEU A 3 9.08 22.00 -3.83
CA LEU A 3 8.54 20.64 -3.71
C LEU A 3 7.77 20.52 -2.40
N ALA A 4 6.60 19.88 -2.45
CA ALA A 4 5.78 19.62 -1.27
C ALA A 4 5.23 18.19 -1.29
N TYR A 5 4.94 17.63 -0.10
CA TYR A 5 4.33 16.31 0.05
C TYR A 5 3.28 16.31 1.17
N GLY A 6 2.47 15.27 1.23
CA GLY A 6 1.25 15.22 2.05
C GLY A 6 1.44 14.72 3.48
N GLU A 7 2.61 14.88 4.11
CA GLU A 7 2.79 14.58 5.53
C GLU A 7 1.92 15.52 6.38
N ASN A 8 1.31 14.98 7.44
CA ASN A 8 0.42 15.70 8.33
C ASN A 8 0.79 15.49 9.81
N ALA A 9 0.13 16.18 10.73
CA ALA A 9 0.47 16.12 12.15
C ALA A 9 0.28 14.72 12.77
N SER A 10 -0.63 13.90 12.25
CA SER A 10 -0.85 12.52 12.73
C SER A 10 0.26 11.55 12.29
N ASP A 11 1.15 11.94 11.38
CA ASP A 11 2.24 11.10 10.90
C ASP A 11 3.53 11.25 11.75
N ILE A 12 3.50 12.13 12.76
CA ILE A 12 4.62 12.35 13.68
C ILE A 12 4.82 11.07 14.53
N GLY A 13 6.03 10.51 14.48
CA GLY A 13 6.39 9.27 15.19
C GLY A 13 6.22 7.98 14.38
N ASP A 14 5.65 8.04 13.18
CA ASP A 14 5.64 6.90 12.26
C ASP A 14 7.02 6.75 11.59
N HIS A 15 7.57 5.53 11.62
CA HIS A 15 8.80 5.22 10.87
C HIS A 15 8.51 5.21 9.37
N ARG A 16 9.05 6.22 8.66
CA ARG A 16 8.85 6.38 7.21
C ARG A 16 10.20 6.70 6.55
N PRO A 17 10.81 5.74 5.85
CA PRO A 17 12.10 5.96 5.16
C PRO A 17 12.11 7.17 4.22
N GLY A 18 10.95 7.52 3.63
CA GLY A 18 10.80 8.69 2.77
C GLY A 18 10.97 10.04 3.47
N VAL A 19 10.81 10.12 4.79
CA VAL A 19 10.96 11.37 5.56
C VAL A 19 12.40 11.87 5.54
N GLU A 20 13.37 10.98 5.63
CA GLU A 20 14.80 11.33 5.55
C GLU A 20 15.16 11.88 4.16
N ALA A 21 14.62 11.26 3.11
CA ALA A 21 14.78 11.78 1.74
C ALA A 21 14.13 13.16 1.59
N ALA A 22 12.93 13.35 2.12
CA ALA A 22 12.23 14.63 2.08
C ALA A 22 13.03 15.75 2.79
N LYS A 23 13.58 15.46 3.96
CA LYS A 23 14.48 16.39 4.68
C LYS A 23 15.71 16.75 3.87
N LYS A 24 16.40 15.72 3.29
CA LYS A 24 17.61 15.92 2.51
C LYS A 24 17.39 16.83 1.28
N PHE A 25 16.20 16.77 0.68
CA PHE A 25 15.84 17.56 -0.50
C PHE A 25 14.99 18.79 -0.17
N GLU A 26 14.90 19.18 1.11
CA GLU A 26 14.15 20.34 1.59
C GLU A 26 12.71 20.38 1.09
N VAL A 27 12.07 19.19 0.99
CA VAL A 27 10.67 19.06 0.57
C VAL A 27 9.76 19.52 1.71
N ARG A 28 8.86 20.46 1.43
CA ARG A 28 7.96 21.01 2.44
C ARG A 28 6.77 20.10 2.72
N ALA A 29 6.27 20.14 3.96
CA ALA A 29 5.08 19.44 4.41
C ALA A 29 4.01 20.42 4.91
N PRO A 30 3.29 21.15 4.01
CA PRO A 30 2.42 22.25 4.38
C PRO A 30 1.32 21.87 5.38
N LEU A 31 0.77 20.67 5.29
CA LEU A 31 -0.27 20.19 6.21
C LEU A 31 0.28 19.97 7.62
N LYS A 32 1.49 19.41 7.72
CA LYS A 32 2.20 19.23 8.99
C LYS A 32 2.65 20.57 9.58
N GLU A 33 3.16 21.48 8.74
CA GLU A 33 3.56 22.84 9.12
C GLU A 33 2.38 23.64 9.68
N ALA A 34 1.18 23.42 9.13
CA ALA A 34 -0.07 24.00 9.63
C ALA A 34 -0.64 23.27 10.85
N GLY A 35 0.00 22.19 11.34
CA GLY A 35 -0.46 21.42 12.49
C GLY A 35 -1.72 20.58 12.24
N LEU A 36 -2.11 20.38 10.97
CA LEU A 36 -3.36 19.70 10.63
C LEU A 36 -3.25 18.19 10.84
N ALA A 37 -4.14 17.65 11.64
CA ALA A 37 -4.32 16.22 11.82
C ALA A 37 -5.18 15.60 10.70
N LYS A 38 -5.14 14.29 10.56
CA LYS A 38 -5.82 13.56 9.47
C LYS A 38 -7.32 13.78 9.43
N ASP A 39 -7.96 13.82 10.59
CA ASP A 39 -9.41 14.02 10.68
C ASP A 39 -9.81 15.45 10.31
N GLU A 40 -9.00 16.44 10.71
CA GLU A 40 -9.20 17.85 10.31
C GLU A 40 -9.03 18.03 8.80
N ILE A 41 -8.03 17.38 8.20
CA ILE A 41 -7.82 17.41 6.74
C ILE A 41 -9.04 16.80 6.03
N ARG A 42 -9.60 15.70 6.52
CA ARG A 42 -10.81 15.08 5.94
C ARG A 42 -12.02 16.00 6.05
N ALA A 43 -12.23 16.60 7.21
CA ALA A 43 -13.33 17.55 7.43
C ALA A 43 -13.21 18.77 6.51
N LEU A 44 -12.03 19.35 6.39
CA LEU A 44 -11.76 20.46 5.47
C LEU A 44 -11.94 20.05 4.00
N SER A 45 -11.47 18.86 3.62
CA SER A 45 -11.66 18.34 2.26
C SER A 45 -13.13 18.15 1.92
N ALA A 46 -13.92 17.65 2.86
CA ALA A 46 -15.36 17.53 2.69
C ALA A 46 -16.05 18.89 2.57
N ALA A 47 -15.70 19.84 3.44
CA ALA A 47 -16.23 21.21 3.41
C ALA A 47 -15.91 21.95 2.09
N LEU A 48 -14.75 21.65 1.49
CA LEU A 48 -14.33 22.19 0.20
C LEU A 48 -14.89 21.40 -1.00
N GLY A 49 -15.66 20.32 -0.78
CA GLY A 49 -16.24 19.49 -1.83
C GLY A 49 -15.20 18.69 -2.61
N LEU A 50 -14.04 18.39 -2.01
CA LEU A 50 -13.01 17.62 -2.69
C LEU A 50 -13.43 16.13 -2.81
N PRO A 51 -13.34 15.52 -4.01
CA PRO A 51 -13.74 14.12 -4.24
C PRO A 51 -12.88 13.10 -3.50
N THR A 52 -11.80 13.54 -2.86
CA THR A 52 -10.86 12.70 -2.11
C THR A 52 -11.13 12.71 -0.60
N ALA A 53 -12.15 13.43 -0.11
CA ALA A 53 -12.45 13.55 1.32
C ALA A 53 -12.66 12.18 2.00
N ASP A 54 -13.38 11.28 1.34
CA ASP A 54 -13.70 9.93 1.83
C ASP A 54 -12.73 8.85 1.32
N LYS A 55 -11.67 9.25 0.60
CA LYS A 55 -10.74 8.28 0.04
C LYS A 55 -10.00 7.54 1.15
N PRO A 56 -9.95 6.19 1.11
CA PRO A 56 -9.17 5.40 2.05
C PRO A 56 -7.70 5.78 2.01
N GLN A 57 -7.00 5.56 3.12
CA GLN A 57 -5.55 5.75 3.14
C GLN A 57 -4.89 4.74 2.18
N MET A 58 -4.26 5.25 1.13
CA MET A 58 -3.56 4.44 0.14
C MET A 58 -2.05 4.72 0.22
N PRO A 59 -1.28 3.88 0.93
CA PRO A 59 0.17 3.93 0.85
C PRO A 59 0.64 3.74 -0.61
N CYS A 60 1.80 4.27 -0.98
CA CYS A 60 2.35 4.10 -2.31
C CYS A 60 2.56 2.61 -2.66
N LEU A 61 2.54 2.27 -3.96
CA LEU A 61 2.69 0.89 -4.42
C LEU A 61 4.03 0.27 -4.00
N SER A 62 5.08 1.07 -3.82
CA SER A 62 6.37 0.60 -3.32
C SER A 62 6.27 -0.12 -1.96
N SER A 63 5.26 0.24 -1.14
CA SER A 63 4.99 -0.45 0.12
C SER A 63 4.47 -1.88 -0.04
N ARG A 64 4.30 -2.39 -1.25
CA ARG A 64 3.95 -3.80 -1.56
C ARG A 64 5.16 -4.65 -1.84
N ILE A 65 6.33 -4.03 -1.96
CA ILE A 65 7.60 -4.71 -2.23
C ILE A 65 8.33 -4.87 -0.90
N PRO A 66 8.79 -6.08 -0.53
CA PRO A 66 9.51 -6.34 0.70
C PRO A 66 10.79 -5.50 0.83
N TYR A 67 11.18 -5.17 2.06
CA TYR A 67 12.44 -4.52 2.34
C TYR A 67 13.63 -5.31 1.76
N GLY A 68 14.61 -4.60 1.24
CA GLY A 68 15.80 -5.19 0.61
C GLY A 68 15.63 -5.58 -0.86
N GLN A 69 14.40 -5.57 -1.39
CA GLN A 69 14.16 -5.77 -2.82
C GLN A 69 14.13 -4.45 -3.57
N ALA A 70 14.66 -4.44 -4.79
CA ALA A 70 14.63 -3.26 -5.65
C ALA A 70 13.19 -2.92 -6.07
N VAL A 71 12.82 -1.65 -5.94
CA VAL A 71 11.57 -1.11 -6.47
C VAL A 71 11.81 -0.72 -7.93
N THR A 72 11.11 -1.39 -8.86
CA THR A 72 11.22 -1.10 -10.29
C THR A 72 9.87 -0.72 -10.89
N PRO A 73 9.84 0.02 -12.02
CA PRO A 73 8.60 0.34 -12.71
C PRO A 73 7.77 -0.90 -13.08
N GLU A 74 8.44 -1.98 -13.49
CA GLU A 74 7.80 -3.24 -13.89
C GLU A 74 7.05 -3.87 -12.71
N LYS A 75 7.69 -3.99 -11.54
CA LYS A 75 7.05 -4.50 -10.32
C LYS A 75 5.87 -3.64 -9.89
N LEU A 76 6.01 -2.31 -9.97
CA LEU A 76 4.92 -1.40 -9.64
C LEU A 76 3.75 -1.56 -10.59
N ALA A 77 3.99 -1.72 -11.90
CA ALA A 77 2.95 -1.98 -12.88
C ALA A 77 2.24 -3.32 -12.64
N MET A 78 2.98 -4.39 -12.34
CA MET A 78 2.41 -5.69 -11.98
C MET A 78 1.48 -5.58 -10.77
N ILE A 79 1.92 -4.89 -9.72
CA ILE A 79 1.14 -4.69 -8.49
C ILE A 79 -0.11 -3.87 -8.79
N GLU A 80 0.02 -2.78 -9.56
CA GLU A 80 -1.10 -1.90 -9.91
C GLU A 80 -2.18 -2.64 -10.69
N GLN A 81 -1.79 -3.44 -11.68
CA GLN A 81 -2.69 -4.26 -12.47
C GLN A 81 -3.39 -5.31 -11.62
N ALA A 82 -2.66 -6.04 -10.78
CA ALA A 82 -3.22 -7.05 -9.90
C ALA A 82 -4.18 -6.46 -8.84
N GLU A 83 -3.83 -5.32 -8.23
CA GLU A 83 -4.77 -4.60 -7.34
C GLU A 83 -5.97 -4.03 -8.14
N GLY A 84 -5.79 -3.69 -9.42
CA GLY A 84 -6.85 -3.28 -10.35
C GLY A 84 -7.90 -4.38 -10.54
N VAL A 85 -7.45 -5.60 -10.86
CA VAL A 85 -8.33 -6.78 -11.00
C VAL A 85 -9.24 -6.95 -9.78
N LEU A 86 -8.66 -6.88 -8.58
CA LEU A 86 -9.43 -7.02 -7.34
C LEU A 86 -10.39 -5.85 -7.12
N ARG A 87 -9.97 -4.62 -7.42
CA ARG A 87 -10.84 -3.43 -7.31
C ARG A 87 -12.00 -3.46 -8.29
N ASP A 88 -11.78 -3.90 -9.52
CA ASP A 88 -12.81 -4.03 -10.54
C ASP A 88 -13.84 -5.11 -10.17
N ALA A 89 -13.42 -6.15 -9.44
CA ALA A 89 -14.31 -7.13 -8.82
C ALA A 89 -15.02 -6.61 -7.55
N GLY A 90 -14.83 -5.33 -7.19
CA GLY A 90 -15.51 -4.65 -6.09
C GLY A 90 -14.85 -4.77 -4.73
N PHE A 91 -13.61 -5.29 -4.65
CA PHE A 91 -12.82 -5.31 -3.42
C PHE A 91 -12.16 -3.96 -3.18
N ARG A 92 -12.29 -3.38 -1.98
CA ARG A 92 -11.80 -2.03 -1.65
C ARG A 92 -10.54 -2.03 -0.79
N GLU A 93 -10.51 -2.90 0.21
CA GLU A 93 -9.39 -3.02 1.14
C GLU A 93 -8.47 -4.17 0.72
N VAL A 94 -7.70 -3.93 -0.34
CA VAL A 94 -6.82 -4.93 -0.95
C VAL A 94 -5.38 -4.48 -0.96
N ARG A 95 -4.46 -5.44 -0.83
CA ARG A 95 -3.02 -5.27 -1.08
C ARG A 95 -2.49 -6.50 -1.78
N VAL A 96 -1.78 -6.29 -2.87
CA VAL A 96 -1.04 -7.35 -3.55
C VAL A 96 0.44 -7.17 -3.28
N ARG A 97 1.01 -8.05 -2.43
CA ARG A 97 2.43 -8.03 -2.10
C ARG A 97 3.21 -8.80 -3.15
N HIS A 98 4.24 -8.16 -3.68
CA HIS A 98 5.13 -8.76 -4.65
C HIS A 98 6.28 -9.47 -3.92
N HIS A 99 6.44 -10.75 -4.13
CA HIS A 99 7.56 -11.52 -3.61
C HIS A 99 8.34 -12.16 -4.75
N GLU A 100 9.66 -11.97 -4.77
CA GLU A 100 10.54 -12.70 -5.68
C GLU A 100 10.75 -14.11 -5.17
N GLN A 101 10.61 -15.10 -6.04
CA GLN A 101 10.89 -16.50 -5.74
C GLN A 101 11.50 -17.20 -6.95
N PRO A 102 12.17 -18.38 -6.76
CA PRO A 102 12.61 -19.21 -7.87
C PRO A 102 11.42 -19.56 -8.77
N GLY A 103 11.49 -19.20 -10.05
CA GLY A 103 10.41 -19.47 -11.01
C GLY A 103 9.52 -18.26 -11.34
N GLY A 104 9.70 -17.12 -10.67
CA GLY A 104 8.99 -15.88 -11.00
C GLY A 104 8.44 -15.14 -9.80
N ALA A 105 7.65 -14.12 -10.04
CA ALA A 105 7.06 -13.31 -8.98
C ALA A 105 5.80 -13.98 -8.39
N LEU A 106 5.68 -13.98 -7.07
CA LEU A 106 4.51 -14.42 -6.32
C LEU A 106 3.66 -13.19 -5.93
N ALA A 107 2.37 -13.22 -6.22
CA ALA A 107 1.37 -12.30 -5.68
C ALA A 107 0.78 -12.86 -4.37
N ARG A 108 1.05 -12.20 -3.24
CA ARG A 108 0.36 -12.51 -1.98
C ARG A 108 -0.76 -11.51 -1.76
N LEU A 109 -2.00 -12.00 -1.81
CA LEU A 109 -3.22 -11.21 -1.65
C LEU A 109 -3.53 -11.00 -0.17
N GLU A 110 -3.61 -9.76 0.26
CA GLU A 110 -4.06 -9.36 1.59
C GLU A 110 -5.39 -8.61 1.44
N LEU A 111 -6.47 -9.15 1.97
CA LEU A 111 -7.82 -8.59 1.88
C LEU A 111 -8.31 -8.16 3.27
N GLY A 112 -9.18 -7.16 3.32
CA GLY A 112 -9.89 -6.78 4.53
C GLY A 112 -10.77 -7.93 5.07
N PRO A 113 -11.12 -7.95 6.37
CA PRO A 113 -11.83 -9.10 6.96
C PRO A 113 -13.17 -9.43 6.28
N ALA A 114 -13.97 -8.42 5.95
CA ALA A 114 -15.26 -8.62 5.26
C ALA A 114 -15.07 -9.12 3.83
N GLU A 115 -14.04 -8.64 3.17
CA GLU A 115 -13.69 -8.97 1.79
C GLU A 115 -13.05 -10.36 1.70
N MET A 116 -12.25 -10.74 2.70
CA MET A 116 -11.71 -12.09 2.84
C MET A 116 -12.82 -13.13 2.88
N LYS A 117 -13.85 -12.89 3.70
CA LYS A 117 -15.01 -13.78 3.82
C LYS A 117 -15.67 -13.97 2.45
N ARG A 118 -16.00 -12.87 1.77
CA ARG A 118 -16.60 -12.89 0.43
C ARG A 118 -15.73 -13.66 -0.57
N PHE A 119 -14.42 -13.37 -0.58
CA PHE A 119 -13.47 -13.97 -1.51
C PHE A 119 -13.42 -15.50 -1.40
N VAL A 120 -13.50 -16.02 -0.16
CA VAL A 120 -13.49 -17.47 0.12
C VAL A 120 -14.86 -18.10 -0.16
N GLU A 121 -15.97 -17.45 0.24
CA GLU A 121 -17.33 -17.98 0.05
C GLU A 121 -17.73 -18.05 -1.43
N GLU A 122 -17.25 -17.10 -2.25
CA GLU A 122 -17.49 -17.07 -3.71
C GLU A 122 -16.45 -17.87 -4.51
N ASP A 123 -15.46 -18.51 -3.84
CA ASP A 123 -14.38 -19.31 -4.45
C ASP A 123 -13.63 -18.58 -5.57
N LEU A 124 -13.26 -17.32 -5.31
CA LEU A 124 -12.74 -16.43 -6.33
C LEU A 124 -11.23 -16.61 -6.63
N ILE A 125 -10.52 -17.49 -5.89
CA ILE A 125 -9.07 -17.61 -6.01
C ILE A 125 -8.64 -17.98 -7.44
N GLU A 126 -9.29 -18.96 -8.07
CA GLU A 126 -8.92 -19.42 -9.41
C GLU A 126 -9.20 -18.35 -10.48
N THR A 127 -10.37 -17.73 -10.41
CA THR A 127 -10.77 -16.68 -11.35
C THR A 127 -9.88 -15.45 -11.26
N MET A 128 -9.58 -14.99 -10.04
CA MET A 128 -8.71 -13.83 -9.83
C MET A 128 -7.25 -14.14 -10.17
N SER A 129 -6.76 -15.35 -9.85
CA SER A 129 -5.39 -15.77 -10.18
C SER A 129 -5.14 -15.75 -11.68
N THR A 130 -6.09 -16.22 -12.49
CA THR A 130 -5.96 -16.21 -13.96
C THR A 130 -5.72 -14.79 -14.48
N GLN A 131 -6.46 -13.81 -13.97
CA GLN A 131 -6.28 -12.41 -14.38
C GLN A 131 -5.00 -11.78 -13.80
N ILE A 132 -4.57 -12.19 -12.61
CA ILE A 132 -3.33 -11.72 -11.98
C ILE A 132 -2.09 -12.27 -12.68
N PHE A 133 -2.16 -13.47 -13.27
CA PHE A 133 -1.10 -14.02 -14.11
C PHE A 133 -0.85 -13.15 -15.34
N ASP A 134 -1.89 -12.55 -15.93
CA ASP A 134 -1.76 -11.61 -17.06
C ASP A 134 -0.98 -10.34 -16.67
N ALA A 135 -0.94 -9.99 -15.39
CA ALA A 135 -0.10 -8.91 -14.88
C ALA A 135 1.38 -9.29 -14.74
N GLY A 136 1.76 -10.54 -15.00
CA GLY A 136 3.14 -11.03 -14.99
C GLY A 136 3.55 -11.81 -13.74
N PHE A 137 2.64 -12.09 -12.81
CA PHE A 137 2.91 -12.97 -11.69
C PHE A 137 2.94 -14.44 -12.12
N ALA A 138 3.83 -15.22 -11.51
CA ALA A 138 3.96 -16.65 -11.77
C ALA A 138 3.13 -17.51 -10.80
N ASP A 139 2.77 -16.95 -9.65
CA ASP A 139 1.98 -17.64 -8.64
C ASP A 139 1.13 -16.64 -7.84
N VAL A 140 0.03 -17.12 -7.25
CA VAL A 140 -0.92 -16.31 -6.46
C VAL A 140 -1.31 -17.08 -5.19
N ILE A 141 -1.17 -16.44 -4.04
CA ILE A 141 -1.65 -17.00 -2.76
C ILE A 141 -2.51 -15.99 -2.02
N LEU A 142 -3.46 -16.49 -1.25
CA LEU A 142 -4.25 -15.69 -0.32
C LEU A 142 -3.59 -15.72 1.07
N ASP A 143 -3.26 -14.55 1.63
CA ASP A 143 -2.82 -14.46 3.02
C ASP A 143 -4.01 -14.64 3.95
N THR A 144 -4.10 -15.78 4.62
CA THR A 144 -5.21 -16.12 5.53
C THR A 144 -5.31 -15.21 6.75
N LYS A 145 -4.25 -14.47 7.08
CA LYS A 145 -4.29 -13.45 8.13
C LYS A 145 -4.93 -12.14 7.67
N GLY A 146 -5.13 -11.98 6.35
CA GLY A 146 -5.73 -10.80 5.74
C GLY A 146 -4.85 -9.55 5.83
N TYR A 147 -5.46 -8.41 5.47
CA TYR A 147 -4.78 -7.13 5.51
C TYR A 147 -4.49 -6.69 6.95
N ARG A 148 -3.22 -6.35 7.21
CA ARG A 148 -2.75 -5.77 8.47
C ARG A 148 -1.82 -4.60 8.19
N ARG A 149 -2.05 -3.49 8.87
CA ARG A 149 -1.13 -2.36 8.79
C ARG A 149 0.25 -2.80 9.28
N GLY A 150 1.28 -2.59 8.45
CA GLY A 150 2.65 -2.95 8.80
C GLY A 150 3.02 -4.42 8.61
N SER A 151 2.21 -5.23 7.91
CA SER A 151 2.48 -6.66 7.66
C SER A 151 3.87 -6.95 7.04
N LEU A 152 4.44 -6.01 6.27
CA LEU A 152 5.81 -6.14 5.76
C LEU A 152 6.87 -6.00 6.85
N ASN A 153 6.58 -5.29 7.94
CA ASN A 153 7.52 -5.11 9.04
C ASN A 153 7.65 -6.39 9.88
N GLU A 154 6.66 -7.30 9.82
CA GLU A 154 6.70 -8.59 10.53
C GLU A 154 7.86 -9.49 10.06
N SER A 155 8.37 -9.27 8.84
CA SER A 155 9.49 -10.04 8.26
C SER A 155 10.86 -9.37 8.43
N VAL A 156 10.91 -8.18 9.03
CA VAL A 156 12.16 -7.44 9.26
C VAL A 156 12.66 -7.77 10.68
N PRO A 157 13.91 -8.25 10.87
CA PRO A 157 14.46 -8.41 12.20
C PRO A 157 14.44 -7.08 12.98
N GLU A 158 14.06 -7.13 14.25
CA GLU A 158 13.93 -5.94 15.13
C GLU A 158 15.19 -5.07 15.12
N ALA A 159 16.37 -5.67 14.99
CA ALA A 159 17.66 -4.99 14.89
C ALA A 159 17.83 -4.12 13.61
N ALA A 160 17.01 -4.30 12.60
CA ALA A 160 17.07 -3.50 11.36
C ALA A 160 16.12 -2.29 11.42
N LEU A 161 15.20 -2.25 12.38
CA LEU A 161 14.26 -1.15 12.59
C LEU A 161 14.84 -0.04 13.49
N ASP A 162 15.85 -0.37 14.32
CA ASP A 162 16.46 0.57 15.28
C ASP A 162 17.63 1.40 14.69
N ASN A 163 18.04 1.15 13.46
CA ASN A 163 19.20 1.80 12.81
C ASN A 163 18.82 2.80 11.69
N SER A 164 17.67 3.48 11.81
CA SER A 164 17.27 4.47 10.80
C SER A 164 16.84 5.78 11.42
#